data_b5f54d477e086c7cee3153d8b5720f5d
#
_entry.id   b5f54d477e086c7cee3153d8b5720f5d
#
_cell.length_a   1.000
_cell.length_b   1.000
_cell.length_c   1.000
_cell.angle_alpha   90.00
_cell.angle_beta   90.00
_cell.angle_gamma   90.00
#
_symmetry.space_group_name_H-M   'P 1'
#
loop_
_entity.id
_entity.type
_entity.pdbx_description
1 polymer ?
#
loop_
_entity_poly.entity_id
_entity_poly.type
_entity_poly.pdbx_seq_one_letter_code
_entity_poly.pdbx_strand_id
1 'polypeptide(L)'
;MSTEISKTDAEWRAELTPEQYDVLRHKGTERPFSGKYVHSKTDGTYTCAACGAELFNSKTKFESGTGWPSFYEPANLEAVELRPDNSLFMRRTEVVCRRCGSHLGHVFDDGPQPTGQRFCINSLALDLKPSVDQSA
;
A
#
# COMPACT_ATOMS: atom_id res chain seq x y z
N MET A 1 2.61 1.64 -18.86
CA MET A 1 1.27 2.04 -19.10
C MET A 1 0.89 3.22 -18.24
N SER A 2 0.07 4.00 -18.74
CA SER A 2 -0.27 5.23 -18.05
C SER A 2 -1.17 4.97 -16.85
N THR A 3 -1.12 5.92 -15.95
CA THR A 3 -1.96 5.98 -14.78
C THR A 3 -3.36 6.44 -15.20
N GLU A 4 -4.40 5.81 -14.65
CA GLU A 4 -5.78 6.17 -14.99
C GLU A 4 -6.21 7.50 -14.39
N ILE A 5 -5.63 7.85 -13.22
CA ILE A 5 -5.93 9.11 -12.54
C ILE A 5 -4.68 9.95 -12.54
N SER A 6 -4.80 11.17 -13.07
CA SER A 6 -3.69 12.09 -13.14
C SER A 6 -4.13 13.43 -12.55
N LYS A 7 -3.38 13.91 -11.56
CA LYS A 7 -3.66 15.17 -10.88
C LYS A 7 -2.38 15.97 -10.75
N THR A 8 -2.52 17.28 -10.63
CA THR A 8 -1.37 18.13 -10.37
C THR A 8 -0.91 17.95 -8.93
N ASP A 9 0.32 18.35 -8.68
CA ASP A 9 0.88 18.32 -7.33
C ASP A 9 0.01 19.12 -6.35
N ALA A 10 -0.47 20.28 -6.78
CA ALA A 10 -1.34 21.09 -5.93
C ALA A 10 -2.64 20.38 -5.58
N GLU A 11 -3.22 19.65 -6.53
CA GLU A 11 -4.45 18.90 -6.28
C GLU A 11 -4.21 17.80 -5.26
N TRP A 12 -3.09 17.08 -5.37
CA TRP A 12 -2.77 16.04 -4.40
C TRP A 12 -2.58 16.65 -3.00
N ARG A 13 -1.90 17.78 -2.91
CA ARG A 13 -1.67 18.44 -1.62
C ARG A 13 -2.96 18.88 -0.96
N ALA A 14 -3.94 19.28 -1.77
CA ALA A 14 -5.22 19.73 -1.24
C ALA A 14 -6.06 18.58 -0.68
N GLU A 15 -5.89 17.36 -1.21
CA GLU A 15 -6.71 16.21 -0.83
C GLU A 15 -6.11 15.34 0.25
N LEU A 16 -4.80 15.35 0.40
CA LEU A 16 -4.10 14.45 1.32
C LEU A 16 -3.55 15.20 2.52
N THR A 17 -3.42 14.51 3.63
CA THR A 17 -2.68 15.10 4.76
C THR A 17 -1.21 15.24 4.36
N PRO A 18 -0.44 16.11 5.02
CA PRO A 18 0.98 16.25 4.70
C PRO A 18 1.73 14.92 4.78
N GLU A 19 1.43 14.08 5.76
CA GLU A 19 2.07 12.78 5.89
C GLU A 19 1.70 11.85 4.75
N GLN A 20 0.43 11.81 4.38
CA GLN A 20 -0.02 10.99 3.24
C GLN A 20 0.61 11.46 1.94
N TYR A 21 0.66 12.78 1.75
CA TYR A 21 1.25 13.35 0.54
C TYR A 21 2.70 12.93 0.41
N ASP A 22 3.46 13.01 1.50
CA ASP A 22 4.87 12.63 1.48
C ASP A 22 5.04 11.16 1.08
N VAL A 23 4.27 10.26 1.67
CA VAL A 23 4.36 8.83 1.37
C VAL A 23 3.89 8.53 -0.05
N LEU A 24 2.71 9.01 -0.40
CA LEU A 24 2.04 8.61 -1.64
C LEU A 24 2.66 9.26 -2.87
N ARG A 25 3.06 10.52 -2.76
CA ARG A 25 3.50 11.27 -3.94
C ARG A 25 4.99 11.61 -3.93
N HIS A 26 5.66 11.50 -2.79
CA HIS A 26 7.10 11.78 -2.68
C HIS A 26 7.91 10.59 -2.22
N LYS A 27 7.30 9.39 -2.25
CA LYS A 27 7.97 8.13 -1.93
C LYS A 27 8.53 8.09 -0.52
N GLY A 28 7.91 8.81 0.40
CA GLY A 28 8.30 8.75 1.79
C GLY A 28 7.96 7.39 2.39
N THR A 29 8.54 7.09 3.54
CA THR A 29 8.28 5.86 4.27
C THR A 29 7.93 6.22 5.70
N GLU A 30 6.81 5.70 6.21
CA GLU A 30 6.48 5.89 7.61
C GLU A 30 7.45 5.10 8.47
N ARG A 31 7.60 5.51 9.73
CA ARG A 31 8.47 4.79 10.65
C ARG A 31 7.87 3.42 10.99
N PRO A 32 8.71 2.40 11.21
CA PRO A 32 8.19 1.09 11.61
C PRO A 32 7.34 1.20 12.88
N PHE A 33 6.27 0.45 12.93
CA PHE A 33 5.34 0.39 14.06
C PHE A 33 4.60 1.69 14.34
N SER A 34 4.66 2.67 13.42
CA SER A 34 3.95 3.94 13.61
C SER A 34 2.58 3.95 12.95
N GLY A 35 2.32 3.05 12.00
CA GLY A 35 1.09 3.06 11.23
C GLY A 35 -0.06 2.38 11.95
N LYS A 36 -1.26 2.86 11.70
CA LYS A 36 -2.43 2.37 12.42
C LYS A 36 -2.88 0.96 11.98
N TYR A 37 -2.41 0.49 10.84
CA TYR A 37 -2.83 -0.82 10.34
C TYR A 37 -1.81 -1.92 10.55
N VAL A 38 -0.69 -1.64 11.22
CA VAL A 38 0.37 -2.64 11.39
C VAL A 38 -0.19 -3.94 11.96
N HIS A 39 -0.94 -3.83 13.03
CA HIS A 39 -1.47 -5.01 13.74
C HIS A 39 -2.98 -5.18 13.56
N SER A 40 -3.57 -4.48 12.60
CA SER A 40 -5.02 -4.56 12.40
C SER A 40 -5.42 -5.96 11.96
N LYS A 41 -6.47 -6.49 12.58
CA LYS A 41 -7.05 -7.78 12.23
C LYS A 41 -8.50 -7.66 11.79
N THR A 42 -8.94 -6.44 11.54
CA THR A 42 -10.30 -6.18 11.07
C THR A 42 -10.46 -6.74 9.66
N ASP A 43 -11.51 -7.51 9.44
CA ASP A 43 -11.83 -8.00 8.10
C ASP A 43 -12.26 -6.85 7.21
N GLY A 44 -11.76 -6.84 6.00
CA GLY A 44 -12.13 -5.80 5.06
C GLY A 44 -11.17 -5.67 3.90
N THR A 45 -11.35 -4.61 3.16
CA THR A 45 -10.54 -4.30 1.98
C THR A 45 -9.73 -3.05 2.25
N TYR A 46 -8.45 -3.10 1.95
CA TYR A 46 -7.56 -1.94 2.04
C TYR A 46 -7.53 -1.25 0.69
N THR A 47 -7.88 0.03 0.70
CA THR A 47 -7.95 0.83 -0.52
C THR A 47 -6.85 1.87 -0.53
N CYS A 48 -6.55 2.40 -1.73
CA CYS A 48 -5.57 3.47 -1.88
C CYS A 48 -6.09 4.74 -1.22
N ALA A 49 -5.32 5.31 -0.31
CA ALA A 49 -5.73 6.53 0.38
C ALA A 49 -5.86 7.70 -0.58
N ALA A 50 -5.20 7.65 -1.73
CA ALA A 50 -5.24 8.74 -2.70
C ALA A 50 -6.42 8.65 -3.66
N CYS A 51 -6.76 7.44 -4.13
CA CYS A 51 -7.77 7.32 -5.18
C CYS A 51 -8.91 6.35 -4.87
N GLY A 52 -8.81 5.59 -3.78
CA GLY A 52 -9.88 4.66 -3.38
C GLY A 52 -9.88 3.31 -4.08
N ALA A 53 -8.91 3.04 -4.94
CA ALA A 53 -8.84 1.74 -5.61
C ALA A 53 -8.59 0.62 -4.60
N GLU A 54 -9.21 -0.55 -4.82
CA GLU A 54 -8.97 -1.70 -3.95
C GLU A 54 -7.57 -2.24 -4.20
N LEU A 55 -6.80 -2.39 -3.14
CA LEU A 55 -5.39 -2.80 -3.26
C LEU A 55 -5.12 -4.15 -2.62
N PHE A 56 -5.55 -4.35 -1.40
CA PHE A 56 -5.26 -5.57 -0.64
C PHE A 56 -6.48 -5.97 0.18
N ASN A 57 -6.55 -7.24 0.51
CA ASN A 57 -7.63 -7.77 1.33
C ASN A 57 -7.06 -8.29 2.65
N SER A 58 -7.83 -8.15 3.72
CA SER A 58 -7.38 -8.59 5.04
C SER A 58 -7.06 -10.09 5.07
N LYS A 59 -7.63 -10.87 4.17
CA LYS A 59 -7.38 -12.32 4.11
C LYS A 59 -5.93 -12.66 3.79
N THR A 60 -5.20 -11.75 3.13
CA THR A 60 -3.81 -12.01 2.79
C THR A 60 -2.84 -11.26 3.71
N LYS A 61 -3.37 -10.52 4.69
CA LYS A 61 -2.53 -9.78 5.63
C LYS A 61 -1.94 -10.73 6.67
N PHE A 62 -0.68 -10.53 7.02
CA PHE A 62 -0.02 -11.35 8.02
C PHE A 62 0.93 -10.49 8.86
N GLU A 63 1.30 -11.02 10.03
CA GLU A 63 2.22 -10.34 10.94
C GLU A 63 3.65 -10.69 10.54
N SER A 64 4.33 -9.72 9.94
CA SER A 64 5.71 -9.94 9.46
C SER A 64 6.77 -9.56 10.48
N GLY A 65 6.40 -8.80 11.50
CA GLY A 65 7.36 -8.32 12.49
C GLY A 65 8.20 -7.15 12.00
N THR A 66 7.94 -6.65 10.79
CA THR A 66 8.75 -5.57 10.22
C THR A 66 8.36 -4.18 10.66
N GLY A 67 7.13 -4.02 11.16
CA GLY A 67 6.63 -2.71 11.58
C GLY A 67 5.76 -2.03 10.55
N TRP A 68 5.48 -2.68 9.45
CA TRP A 68 4.56 -2.18 8.41
C TRP A 68 3.51 -3.23 8.11
N PRO A 69 2.29 -2.81 7.69
CA PRO A 69 1.29 -3.78 7.23
C PRO A 69 1.87 -4.64 6.11
N SER A 70 1.66 -5.93 6.20
CA SER A 70 2.25 -6.87 5.25
C SER A 70 1.18 -7.78 4.68
N PHE A 71 1.28 -8.05 3.38
CA PHE A 71 0.32 -8.89 2.66
C PHE A 71 1.11 -9.81 1.75
N TYR A 72 0.60 -11.02 1.48
CA TYR A 72 1.33 -11.93 0.61
C TYR A 72 0.85 -11.86 -0.85
N GLU A 73 -0.23 -11.14 -1.11
CA GLU A 73 -0.63 -10.87 -2.50
C GLU A 73 -1.61 -9.70 -2.54
N PRO A 74 -1.70 -9.00 -3.68
CA PRO A 74 -2.69 -7.93 -3.83
C PRO A 74 -4.09 -8.49 -4.06
N ALA A 75 -5.09 -7.60 -3.98
CA ALA A 75 -6.50 -7.99 -4.16
C ALA A 75 -6.74 -8.62 -5.53
N ASN A 76 -6.05 -8.13 -6.55
CA ASN A 76 -6.03 -8.75 -7.87
C ASN A 76 -4.77 -8.31 -8.59
N LEU A 77 -4.45 -8.95 -9.70
CA LEU A 77 -3.19 -8.71 -10.39
C LEU A 77 -3.06 -7.31 -10.97
N GLU A 78 -4.18 -6.62 -11.13
CA GLU A 78 -4.15 -5.27 -11.72
C GLU A 78 -4.26 -4.16 -10.70
N ALA A 79 -4.30 -4.51 -9.42
CA ALA A 79 -4.41 -3.49 -8.38
C ALA A 79 -3.16 -2.66 -8.25
N VAL A 80 -2.00 -3.27 -8.44
CA VAL A 80 -0.72 -2.60 -8.23
C VAL A 80 0.20 -2.81 -9.43
N GLU A 81 1.17 -1.92 -9.55
CA GLU A 81 2.23 -2.03 -10.54
C GLU A 81 3.55 -2.15 -9.79
N LEU A 82 4.43 -3.01 -10.27
CA LEU A 82 5.74 -3.20 -9.66
C LEU A 82 6.80 -2.48 -10.49
N ARG A 83 7.66 -1.72 -9.84
CA ARG A 83 8.70 -0.93 -10.52
C ARG A 83 10.04 -1.17 -9.86
N PRO A 84 11.13 -1.23 -10.63
CA PRO A 84 12.46 -1.31 -10.02
C PRO A 84 12.73 -0.06 -9.20
N ASP A 85 13.37 -0.25 -8.05
CA ASP A 85 13.77 0.85 -7.20
C ASP A 85 15.21 0.59 -6.76
N ASN A 86 16.14 1.30 -7.38
CA ASN A 86 17.57 1.16 -7.10
C ASN A 86 18.12 2.29 -6.25
N SER A 87 17.25 3.03 -5.59
CA SER A 87 17.67 4.13 -4.72
C SER A 87 18.48 3.61 -3.54
N LEU A 88 19.31 4.46 -2.97
CA LEU A 88 20.13 4.14 -1.80
C LEU A 88 21.05 2.94 -2.04
N PHE A 89 21.46 2.72 -3.29
CA PHE A 89 22.33 1.61 -3.68
C PHE A 89 21.76 0.24 -3.36
N MET A 90 20.44 0.16 -3.22
CA MET A 90 19.77 -1.11 -2.95
C MET A 90 18.93 -1.51 -4.14
N ARG A 91 18.74 -2.80 -4.30
CA ARG A 91 17.84 -3.33 -5.33
C ARG A 91 16.54 -3.74 -4.67
N ARG A 92 15.51 -2.97 -4.90
CA ARG A 92 14.21 -3.27 -4.35
C ARG A 92 13.17 -3.17 -5.45
N THR A 93 11.99 -3.71 -5.19
CA THR A 93 10.86 -3.57 -6.09
C THR A 93 9.80 -2.72 -5.41
N GLU A 94 9.53 -1.58 -6.01
CA GLU A 94 8.53 -0.65 -5.51
C GLU A 94 7.14 -1.12 -5.91
N VAL A 95 6.17 -0.93 -5.00
CA VAL A 95 4.76 -1.23 -5.25
C VAL A 95 4.02 0.09 -5.35
N VAL A 96 3.36 0.34 -6.48
CA VAL A 96 2.57 1.56 -6.67
C VAL A 96 1.14 1.20 -7.03
N CYS A 97 0.22 2.12 -6.73
CA CYS A 97 -1.16 1.97 -7.13
C CYS A 97 -1.26 2.10 -8.64
N ARG A 98 -1.76 1.08 -9.31
CA ARG A 98 -1.85 1.13 -10.77
C ARG A 98 -2.75 2.27 -11.22
N ARG A 99 -3.80 2.54 -10.47
CA ARG A 99 -4.80 3.52 -10.89
C ARG A 99 -4.30 4.96 -10.81
N CYS A 100 -3.56 5.33 -9.77
CA CYS A 100 -3.13 6.73 -9.60
C CYS A 100 -1.62 6.91 -9.54
N GLY A 101 -0.86 5.82 -9.54
CA GLY A 101 0.61 5.89 -9.52
C GLY A 101 1.22 6.23 -8.18
N SER A 102 0.43 6.23 -7.10
CA SER A 102 0.95 6.58 -5.79
C SER A 102 1.86 5.47 -5.24
N HIS A 103 2.93 5.90 -4.57
CA HIS A 103 3.85 4.98 -3.92
C HIS A 103 3.18 4.33 -2.71
N LEU A 104 3.18 3.02 -2.65
CA LEU A 104 2.57 2.28 -1.55
C LEU A 104 3.60 1.66 -0.63
N GLY A 105 4.66 1.10 -1.18
CA GLY A 105 5.69 0.43 -0.41
C GLY A 105 6.58 -0.39 -1.32
N HIS A 106 7.02 -1.54 -0.82
CA HIS A 106 7.92 -2.42 -1.56
C HIS A 106 7.51 -3.87 -1.38
N VAL A 107 7.93 -4.73 -2.31
CA VAL A 107 7.67 -6.16 -2.20
C VAL A 107 9.00 -6.91 -2.15
N PHE A 108 9.04 -7.95 -1.31
CA PHE A 108 10.24 -8.78 -1.09
C PHE A 108 9.87 -10.24 -1.27
N ASP A 109 10.89 -11.09 -1.45
CA ASP A 109 10.70 -12.51 -1.75
C ASP A 109 10.71 -13.39 -0.50
N ASP A 110 10.62 -12.81 0.67
CA ASP A 110 10.69 -13.53 1.93
C ASP A 110 9.34 -13.61 2.63
N GLY A 111 8.29 -13.78 1.87
CA GLY A 111 6.94 -13.89 2.40
C GLY A 111 6.47 -15.33 2.57
N PRO A 112 5.27 -15.51 3.11
CA PRO A 112 4.72 -16.84 3.34
C PRO A 112 4.15 -17.45 2.07
N GLN A 113 3.91 -18.77 2.14
CA GLN A 113 3.15 -19.42 1.09
C GLN A 113 1.72 -18.85 1.10
N PRO A 114 1.01 -18.85 -0.05
CA PRO A 114 1.40 -19.56 -1.29
C PRO A 114 2.29 -18.77 -2.25
N THR A 115 2.47 -17.45 -2.07
CA THR A 115 3.19 -16.67 -3.07
C THR A 115 4.67 -16.54 -2.79
N GLY A 116 5.08 -16.65 -1.53
CA GLY A 116 6.45 -16.36 -1.15
C GLY A 116 6.79 -14.89 -1.15
N GLN A 117 5.80 -14.03 -1.34
CA GLN A 117 6.02 -12.58 -1.43
C GLN A 117 5.55 -11.87 -0.16
N ARG A 118 6.27 -10.80 0.18
CA ARG A 118 5.88 -9.92 1.29
C ARG A 118 5.73 -8.51 0.74
N PHE A 119 4.49 -8.08 0.59
CA PHE A 119 4.17 -6.71 0.21
C PHE A 119 4.14 -5.88 1.48
N CYS A 120 5.14 -5.04 1.66
CA CYS A 120 5.34 -4.23 2.85
C CYS A 120 4.84 -2.82 2.53
N ILE A 121 3.69 -2.46 3.07
CA ILE A 121 2.94 -1.29 2.62
C ILE A 121 2.79 -0.28 3.76
N ASN A 122 2.93 1.00 3.44
CA ASN A 122 2.75 2.06 4.43
C ASN A 122 1.28 2.20 4.82
N SER A 123 0.99 2.25 6.12
CA SER A 123 -0.38 2.48 6.58
C SER A 123 -0.93 3.81 6.05
N LEU A 124 -0.07 4.81 5.93
CA LEU A 124 -0.49 6.13 5.42
C LEU A 124 -0.99 6.06 3.98
N ALA A 125 -0.61 5.02 3.24
CA ALA A 125 -1.05 4.83 1.87
C ALA A 125 -2.40 4.10 1.78
N LEU A 126 -2.96 3.67 2.90
CA LEU A 126 -4.12 2.79 2.92
C LEU A 126 -5.28 3.38 3.71
N ASP A 127 -6.49 3.03 3.27
CA ASP A 127 -7.71 3.16 4.07
C ASP A 127 -8.32 1.78 4.18
N LEU A 128 -8.86 1.45 5.34
CA LEU A 128 -9.52 0.16 5.54
C LEU A 128 -11.02 0.35 5.44
N LYS A 129 -11.65 -0.40 4.55
CA LYS A 129 -13.10 -0.48 4.45
C LYS A 129 -13.51 -1.81 5.05
N PRO A 130 -14.05 -1.81 6.29
CA PRO A 130 -14.45 -3.06 6.92
C PRO A 130 -15.54 -3.76 6.11
N SER A 131 -15.42 -5.08 6.06
CA SER A 131 -16.49 -5.85 5.45
C SER A 131 -17.59 -5.95 6.46
N VAL A 132 -18.67 -5.67 6.26
CA VAL A 132 -19.54 -5.62 7.31
C VAL A 132 -20.81 -6.01 7.49
N ASP A 133 -20.47 -6.09 7.37
CA ASP A 133 -21.18 -6.09 7.50
C ASP A 133 -21.82 -6.13 8.00
N GLN A 134 -21.59 -6.29 7.97
CA GLN A 134 -21.90 -6.14 8.32
C GLN A 134 -22.70 -5.82 8.80
N SER A 135 -23.03 -5.73 8.67
CA SER A 135 -23.73 -5.45 9.10
C SER A 135 -24.36 -5.47 9.46
N ALA A 136 -24.48 -5.54 9.39
CA ALA A 136 -25.08 -5.49 9.77
C ALA A 136 -25.38 -5.57 10.25
#